data_7dba5de9b07813d8698f2e42824a0f9d
#
_entry.id   7dba5de9b07813d8698f2e42824a0f9d
#
_cell.length_a   1.000
_cell.length_b   1.000
_cell.length_c   1.000
_cell.angle_alpha   90.00
_cell.angle_beta   90.00
_cell.angle_gamma   90.00
#
_symmetry.space_group_name_H-M   'P 1'
#
loop_
_entity.id
_entity.type
_entity.pdbx_description
1 polymer ?
#
loop_
_entity_poly.entity_id
_entity_poly.type
_entity_poly.pdbx_seq_one_letter_code
_entity_poly.pdbx_strand_id
1 'polypeptide(L)'
;VQEEDCDGLCWQYIIEQSGIRPEFVVSTEPTDCQVYRGQRGRMEIRIDVQGVSCHGSAPERGDNAIFKMGPILGELQELSQRLGYDEFLGKGTLTVSEIFFTSPSRCAVADSCAVSIDRRLTWGETWEGALDEIRALPAVQKANAVVSMYNYDRPSWTGLVYPTECYFPTWKVEEDHFTVKALVNAYEGLFGKAPVVDKWTFSTNGGSIMGRHGIPVIGFG
;
A
#
# COMPACT_ATOMS: atom_id res chain seq x y z
N VAL A 1 4.55 11.26 17.47
CA VAL A 1 3.17 10.77 17.28
C VAL A 1 3.16 9.90 16.05
N GLN A 2 2.59 8.73 16.18
CA GLN A 2 2.44 7.76 15.11
C GLN A 2 1.15 8.04 14.34
N GLU A 3 1.22 8.04 13.01
CA GLU A 3 0.06 8.12 12.14
C GLU A 3 -0.25 6.73 11.62
N GLU A 4 -1.32 6.11 12.09
CA GLU A 4 -1.68 4.71 11.81
C GLU A 4 -2.01 4.48 10.33
N ASP A 5 -2.69 5.45 9.70
CA ASP A 5 -3.12 5.34 8.32
C ASP A 5 -1.99 5.60 7.31
N CYS A 6 -0.86 6.17 7.75
CA CYS A 6 0.25 6.57 6.91
C CYS A 6 1.58 6.09 7.48
N ASP A 7 1.91 4.84 7.18
CA ASP A 7 3.05 4.11 7.74
C ASP A 7 4.37 4.88 7.67
N GLY A 8 4.89 5.25 8.83
CA GLY A 8 6.18 5.89 8.95
C GLY A 8 6.23 7.36 8.53
N LEU A 9 5.10 8.07 8.39
CA LEU A 9 5.08 9.50 8.09
C LEU A 9 5.90 10.31 9.10
N CYS A 10 5.82 9.98 10.38
CA CYS A 10 6.62 10.61 11.42
C CYS A 10 8.13 10.41 11.20
N TRP A 11 8.56 9.25 10.74
CA TRP A 11 9.95 8.96 10.40
C TRP A 11 10.41 9.68 9.15
N GLN A 12 9.55 9.76 8.12
CA GLN A 12 9.82 10.55 6.93
C GLN A 12 10.07 12.02 7.33
N TYR A 13 9.19 12.60 8.14
CA TYR A 13 9.35 13.96 8.66
C TYR A 13 10.64 14.14 9.47
N ILE A 14 10.96 13.22 10.40
CA ILE A 14 12.18 13.28 11.21
C ILE A 14 13.42 13.28 10.31
N ILE A 15 13.51 12.36 9.36
CA ILE A 15 14.69 12.24 8.50
C ILE A 15 14.83 13.46 7.58
N GLU A 16 13.72 13.93 6.98
CA GLU A 16 13.74 15.01 5.99
C GLU A 16 13.81 16.40 6.60
N GLN A 17 13.18 16.63 7.77
CA GLN A 17 13.04 17.96 8.34
C GLN A 17 13.95 18.21 9.55
N SER A 18 14.25 17.20 10.38
CA SER A 18 15.09 17.40 11.56
C SER A 18 16.57 17.11 11.34
N GLY A 19 16.93 16.50 10.21
CA GLY A 19 18.31 16.13 9.90
C GLY A 19 18.83 14.91 10.72
N ILE A 20 17.96 14.25 11.49
CA ILE A 20 18.34 13.03 12.22
C ILE A 20 18.42 11.88 11.23
N ARG A 21 19.61 11.30 11.08
CA ARG A 21 19.86 10.18 10.18
C ARG A 21 20.61 9.07 10.91
N PRO A 22 19.92 8.09 11.51
CA PRO A 22 20.56 6.99 12.21
C PRO A 22 21.33 6.08 11.25
N GLU A 23 22.32 5.38 11.76
CA GLU A 23 23.05 4.34 11.00
C GLU A 23 22.16 3.14 10.67
N PHE A 24 21.31 2.76 11.60
CA PHE A 24 20.28 1.73 11.45
C PHE A 24 19.17 1.94 12.47
N VAL A 25 18.06 1.24 12.33
CA VAL A 25 16.91 1.30 13.24
C VAL A 25 16.49 -0.11 13.65
N VAL A 26 16.19 -0.30 14.92
CA VAL A 26 15.49 -1.47 15.43
C VAL A 26 14.02 -1.10 15.58
N SER A 27 13.17 -1.77 14.81
CA SER A 27 11.72 -1.59 14.88
C SER A 27 11.13 -2.59 15.88
N THR A 28 10.31 -2.09 16.79
CA THR A 28 9.64 -2.91 17.82
C THR A 28 8.20 -3.27 17.43
N GLU A 29 7.89 -3.25 16.14
CA GLU A 29 6.66 -3.84 15.63
C GLU A 29 6.59 -5.33 15.96
N PRO A 30 5.39 -5.92 16.13
CA PRO A 30 5.26 -7.31 16.53
C PRO A 30 5.99 -8.28 15.61
N THR A 31 6.89 -9.09 16.18
CA THR A 31 7.62 -10.15 15.49
C THR A 31 7.54 -11.49 16.24
N ASP A 32 6.75 -11.56 17.30
CA ASP A 32 6.72 -12.69 18.22
C ASP A 32 8.10 -13.00 18.80
N CYS A 33 8.85 -11.93 19.14
CA CYS A 33 10.25 -11.98 19.59
C CYS A 33 11.16 -12.73 18.60
N GLN A 34 10.92 -12.64 17.30
CA GLN A 34 11.79 -13.17 16.24
C GLN A 34 12.50 -12.02 15.51
N VAL A 35 13.40 -12.35 14.60
CA VAL A 35 14.17 -11.38 13.81
C VAL A 35 13.47 -11.15 12.47
N TYR A 36 12.98 -9.94 12.21
CA TYR A 36 12.36 -9.61 10.93
C TYR A 36 13.22 -8.62 10.14
N ARG A 37 13.41 -8.90 8.84
CA ARG A 37 14.34 -8.15 7.97
C ARG A 37 13.74 -7.60 6.69
N GLY A 38 12.41 -7.51 6.60
CA GLY A 38 11.75 -6.98 5.41
C GLY A 38 10.24 -6.95 5.50
N GLN A 39 9.64 -6.28 4.54
CA GLN A 39 8.19 -6.23 4.33
C GLN A 39 7.83 -5.95 2.88
N ARG A 40 6.61 -6.34 2.48
CA ARG A 40 6.02 -5.90 1.22
C ARG A 40 5.66 -4.42 1.28
N GLY A 41 5.78 -3.74 0.14
CA GLY A 41 5.29 -2.38 0.00
C GLY A 41 3.77 -2.31 0.08
N ARG A 42 3.24 -1.12 0.32
CA ARG A 42 1.81 -0.82 0.32
C ARG A 42 1.57 0.42 -0.53
N MET A 43 0.49 0.43 -1.28
CA MET A 43 -0.03 1.63 -1.90
C MET A 43 -1.56 1.62 -1.92
N GLU A 44 -2.14 2.80 -1.87
CA GLU A 44 -3.59 2.99 -1.91
C GLU A 44 -3.97 3.64 -3.24
N ILE A 45 -4.81 2.95 -4.01
CA ILE A 45 -5.19 3.37 -5.36
C ILE A 45 -6.68 3.63 -5.38
N ARG A 46 -7.08 4.64 -6.15
CA ARG A 46 -8.47 4.97 -6.43
C ARG A 46 -8.75 4.83 -7.91
N ILE A 47 -9.88 4.21 -8.24
CA ILE A 47 -10.41 4.18 -9.60
C ILE A 47 -11.75 4.90 -9.60
N ASP A 48 -11.87 5.96 -10.40
CA ASP A 48 -13.08 6.75 -10.56
C ASP A 48 -13.69 6.54 -11.94
N VAL A 49 -14.98 6.26 -11.97
CA VAL A 49 -15.79 6.11 -13.18
C VAL A 49 -16.90 7.13 -13.18
N GLN A 50 -17.01 7.88 -14.27
CA GLN A 50 -18.09 8.83 -14.50
C GLN A 50 -19.19 8.23 -15.36
N GLY A 51 -20.41 8.58 -15.04
CA GLY A 51 -21.61 8.25 -15.78
C GLY A 51 -22.47 9.50 -16.08
N VAL A 52 -23.68 9.27 -16.57
CA VAL A 52 -24.67 10.31 -16.81
C VAL A 52 -25.99 9.86 -16.22
N SER A 53 -26.51 10.62 -15.25
CA SER A 53 -27.78 10.28 -14.60
C SER A 53 -28.97 10.59 -15.51
N CYS A 54 -29.98 9.75 -15.38
CA CYS A 54 -31.32 9.97 -15.96
C CYS A 54 -32.38 9.24 -15.13
N HIS A 55 -33.63 9.41 -15.43
CA HIS A 55 -34.70 8.69 -14.74
C HIS A 55 -34.63 7.19 -15.04
N GLY A 56 -34.74 6.35 -13.99
CA GLY A 56 -34.55 4.89 -14.09
C GLY A 56 -35.58 4.16 -14.98
N SER A 57 -36.70 4.80 -15.37
CA SER A 57 -37.62 4.26 -16.35
C SER A 57 -37.20 4.43 -17.82
N ALA A 58 -36.14 5.20 -18.05
CA ALA A 58 -35.57 5.45 -19.39
C ALA A 58 -34.03 5.40 -19.33
N PRO A 59 -33.46 4.27 -18.88
CA PRO A 59 -32.01 4.16 -18.60
C PRO A 59 -31.14 4.34 -19.85
N GLU A 60 -31.70 4.16 -21.04
CA GLU A 60 -31.04 4.38 -22.33
C GLU A 60 -30.64 5.85 -22.58
N ARG A 61 -31.18 6.78 -21.79
CA ARG A 61 -30.86 8.22 -21.87
C ARG A 61 -29.66 8.60 -20.97
N GLY A 62 -29.19 7.68 -20.18
CA GLY A 62 -28.05 7.87 -19.27
C GLY A 62 -26.88 6.96 -19.59
N ASP A 63 -25.89 6.99 -18.70
CA ASP A 63 -24.70 6.14 -18.75
C ASP A 63 -24.38 5.69 -17.31
N ASN A 64 -24.62 4.42 -17.02
CA ASN A 64 -24.57 3.91 -15.65
C ASN A 64 -23.13 3.63 -15.20
N ALA A 65 -22.61 4.46 -14.28
CA ALA A 65 -21.26 4.32 -13.73
C ALA A 65 -21.06 2.98 -12.99
N ILE A 66 -22.10 2.45 -12.31
CA ILE A 66 -22.02 1.16 -11.62
C ILE A 66 -21.86 0.02 -12.63
N PHE A 67 -22.57 0.06 -13.75
CA PHE A 67 -22.45 -0.96 -14.80
C PHE A 67 -21.10 -0.91 -15.50
N LYS A 68 -20.46 0.27 -15.60
CA LYS A 68 -19.08 0.39 -16.07
C LYS A 68 -18.06 -0.16 -15.06
N MET A 69 -18.29 0.02 -13.74
CA MET A 69 -17.41 -0.49 -12.70
C MET A 69 -17.45 -2.01 -12.60
N GLY A 70 -18.56 -2.66 -12.89
CA GLY A 70 -18.70 -4.12 -12.78
C GLY A 70 -17.61 -4.91 -13.51
N PRO A 71 -17.37 -4.71 -14.82
CA PRO A 71 -16.28 -5.35 -15.56
C PRO A 71 -14.89 -5.02 -14.98
N ILE A 72 -14.66 -3.80 -14.50
CA ILE A 72 -13.40 -3.39 -13.87
C ILE A 72 -13.12 -4.25 -12.64
N LEU A 73 -14.13 -4.48 -11.78
CA LEU A 73 -14.00 -5.34 -10.60
C LEU A 73 -13.64 -6.78 -10.98
N GLY A 74 -14.22 -7.32 -12.06
CA GLY A 74 -13.87 -8.64 -12.58
C GLY A 74 -12.41 -8.72 -13.02
N GLU A 75 -11.93 -7.76 -13.81
CA GLU A 75 -10.54 -7.70 -14.27
C GLU A 75 -9.55 -7.47 -13.12
N LEU A 76 -9.90 -6.69 -12.10
CA LEU A 76 -9.08 -6.52 -10.88
C LEU A 76 -8.97 -7.84 -10.10
N GLN A 77 -10.05 -8.62 -10.01
CA GLN A 77 -10.03 -9.94 -9.39
C GLN A 77 -9.09 -10.91 -10.15
N GLU A 78 -9.12 -10.88 -11.47
CA GLU A 78 -8.21 -11.67 -12.32
C GLU A 78 -6.75 -11.18 -12.18
N LEU A 79 -6.51 -9.86 -12.16
CA LEU A 79 -5.19 -9.27 -11.93
C LEU A 79 -4.61 -9.73 -10.59
N SER A 80 -5.41 -9.80 -9.53
CA SER A 80 -4.99 -10.23 -8.21
C SER A 80 -4.37 -11.64 -8.18
N GLN A 81 -4.74 -12.51 -9.15
CA GLN A 81 -4.23 -13.87 -9.24
C GLN A 81 -2.83 -13.97 -9.87
N ARG A 82 -2.43 -13.00 -10.70
CA ARG A 82 -1.20 -13.03 -11.51
C ARG A 82 -0.11 -12.03 -11.07
N LEU A 83 -0.26 -11.42 -9.88
CA LEU A 83 0.73 -10.48 -9.33
C LEU A 83 2.10 -11.12 -9.09
N GLY A 84 3.13 -10.27 -9.06
CA GLY A 84 4.52 -10.68 -8.85
C GLY A 84 4.74 -11.50 -7.58
N TYR A 85 5.82 -12.28 -7.56
CA TYR A 85 6.23 -13.12 -6.44
C TYR A 85 7.73 -12.96 -6.18
N ASP A 86 8.10 -12.81 -4.92
CA ASP A 86 9.47 -12.87 -4.41
C ASP A 86 9.59 -14.04 -3.42
N GLU A 87 10.69 -14.76 -3.45
CA GLU A 87 10.89 -15.96 -2.62
C GLU A 87 10.83 -15.65 -1.13
N PHE A 88 11.36 -14.52 -0.71
CA PHE A 88 11.35 -14.10 0.70
C PHE A 88 10.08 -13.35 1.09
N LEU A 89 9.69 -12.32 0.32
CA LEU A 89 8.54 -11.47 0.67
C LEU A 89 7.18 -12.08 0.28
N GLY A 90 7.18 -13.09 -0.59
CA GLY A 90 5.97 -13.74 -1.08
C GLY A 90 5.31 -12.99 -2.24
N LYS A 91 4.07 -13.34 -2.52
CA LYS A 91 3.26 -12.77 -3.62
C LYS A 91 2.73 -11.38 -3.25
N GLY A 92 2.71 -10.46 -4.21
CA GLY A 92 1.95 -9.22 -4.13
C GLY A 92 0.44 -9.49 -3.96
N THR A 93 -0.29 -8.53 -3.38
CA THR A 93 -1.75 -8.66 -3.22
C THR A 93 -2.48 -7.41 -3.70
N LEU A 94 -3.72 -7.59 -4.11
CA LEU A 94 -4.63 -6.53 -4.50
C LEU A 94 -5.99 -6.81 -3.87
N THR A 95 -6.50 -5.87 -3.09
CA THR A 95 -7.80 -5.96 -2.44
C THR A 95 -8.61 -4.72 -2.76
N VAL A 96 -9.79 -4.88 -3.33
CA VAL A 96 -10.78 -3.79 -3.39
C VAL A 96 -11.42 -3.71 -2.02
N SER A 97 -11.16 -2.61 -1.30
CA SER A 97 -11.55 -2.43 0.11
C SER A 97 -12.81 -1.62 0.30
N GLU A 98 -13.12 -0.72 -0.66
CA GLU A 98 -14.28 0.16 -0.58
C GLU A 98 -14.90 0.37 -1.96
N ILE A 99 -16.20 0.66 -1.98
CA ILE A 99 -16.93 1.09 -3.16
C ILE A 99 -17.79 2.30 -2.82
N PHE A 100 -17.71 3.33 -3.65
CA PHE A 100 -18.49 4.56 -3.53
C PHE A 100 -19.32 4.75 -4.80
N PHE A 101 -20.48 5.36 -4.66
CA PHE A 101 -21.29 5.76 -5.81
C PHE A 101 -22.13 6.99 -5.47
N THR A 102 -22.52 7.72 -6.49
CA THR A 102 -23.55 8.76 -6.39
C THR A 102 -24.70 8.46 -7.33
N SER A 103 -25.88 8.82 -6.89
CA SER A 103 -27.11 8.80 -7.68
C SER A 103 -28.09 9.81 -7.10
N PRO A 104 -28.81 10.59 -7.93
CA PRO A 104 -29.81 11.53 -7.44
C PRO A 104 -30.94 10.89 -6.64
N SER A 105 -31.25 9.62 -6.91
CA SER A 105 -32.24 8.84 -6.16
C SER A 105 -32.14 7.35 -6.49
N ARG A 106 -32.89 6.50 -5.72
CA ARG A 106 -33.03 5.06 -6.00
C ARG A 106 -33.70 4.73 -7.34
N CYS A 107 -34.33 5.72 -7.96
CA CYS A 107 -35.01 5.60 -9.25
C CYS A 107 -34.26 6.31 -10.36
N ALA A 108 -32.95 6.60 -10.19
CA ALA A 108 -32.11 7.25 -11.17
C ALA A 108 -30.89 6.39 -11.50
N VAL A 109 -30.34 6.59 -12.70
CA VAL A 109 -29.08 6.00 -13.14
C VAL A 109 -27.94 6.64 -12.35
N ALA A 110 -27.00 5.84 -11.84
CA ALA A 110 -25.83 6.32 -11.08
C ALA A 110 -24.89 7.12 -11.99
N ASP A 111 -24.49 8.31 -11.52
CA ASP A 111 -23.64 9.27 -12.24
C ASP A 111 -22.16 9.17 -11.86
N SER A 112 -21.83 8.50 -10.78
CA SER A 112 -20.44 8.14 -10.47
C SER A 112 -20.35 6.78 -9.78
N CYS A 113 -19.19 6.14 -9.92
CA CYS A 113 -18.80 4.98 -9.13
C CYS A 113 -17.29 5.00 -8.94
N ALA A 114 -16.81 4.75 -7.73
CA ALA A 114 -15.39 4.67 -7.44
C ALA A 114 -15.08 3.50 -6.51
N VAL A 115 -13.84 3.02 -6.56
CA VAL A 115 -13.32 1.99 -5.65
C VAL A 115 -11.98 2.38 -5.08
N SER A 116 -11.73 1.96 -3.82
CA SER A 116 -10.40 2.01 -3.20
C SER A 116 -9.76 0.63 -3.27
N ILE A 117 -8.45 0.61 -3.51
CA ILE A 117 -7.65 -0.60 -3.63
C ILE A 117 -6.47 -0.50 -2.67
N ASP A 118 -6.31 -1.50 -1.80
CA ASP A 118 -5.05 -1.79 -1.09
C ASP A 118 -4.21 -2.71 -1.97
N ARG A 119 -3.05 -2.21 -2.44
CA ARG A 119 -2.09 -2.96 -3.26
C ARG A 119 -0.82 -3.19 -2.47
N ARG A 120 -0.47 -4.47 -2.23
CA ARG A 120 0.81 -4.84 -1.62
C ARG A 120 1.80 -5.23 -2.70
N LEU A 121 2.92 -4.52 -2.74
CA LEU A 121 3.98 -4.70 -3.73
C LEU A 121 5.02 -5.68 -3.20
N THR A 122 5.41 -6.67 -4.01
CA THR A 122 6.54 -7.53 -3.69
C THR A 122 7.85 -6.99 -4.25
N TRP A 123 8.98 -7.67 -4.01
CA TRP A 123 10.27 -7.20 -4.49
C TRP A 123 10.32 -7.15 -6.01
N GLY A 124 10.84 -6.03 -6.54
CA GLY A 124 10.92 -5.79 -7.99
C GLY A 124 9.69 -5.11 -8.61
N GLU A 125 8.56 -5.00 -7.89
CA GLU A 125 7.42 -4.21 -8.32
C GLU A 125 7.61 -2.73 -7.96
N THR A 126 7.14 -1.83 -8.84
CA THR A 126 7.16 -0.38 -8.63
C THR A 126 5.73 0.16 -8.57
N TRP A 127 5.56 1.32 -7.96
CA TRP A 127 4.24 1.95 -7.88
C TRP A 127 3.73 2.40 -9.26
N GLU A 128 4.64 2.88 -10.14
CA GLU A 128 4.31 3.24 -11.51
C GLU A 128 3.80 2.01 -12.28
N GLY A 129 4.55 0.90 -12.19
CA GLY A 129 4.17 -0.36 -12.83
C GLY A 129 2.82 -0.86 -12.35
N ALA A 130 2.54 -0.79 -11.04
CA ALA A 130 1.27 -1.21 -10.48
C ALA A 130 0.08 -0.33 -10.95
N LEU A 131 0.27 0.98 -11.10
CA LEU A 131 -0.74 1.86 -11.69
C LEU A 131 -0.95 1.55 -13.18
N ASP A 132 0.14 1.32 -13.92
CA ASP A 132 0.08 1.06 -15.35
C ASP A 132 -0.57 -0.31 -15.66
N GLU A 133 -0.35 -1.33 -14.82
CA GLU A 133 -1.09 -2.59 -14.90
C GLU A 133 -2.60 -2.39 -14.82
N ILE A 134 -3.07 -1.56 -13.89
CA ILE A 134 -4.50 -1.24 -13.72
C ILE A 134 -5.00 -0.39 -14.89
N ARG A 135 -4.25 0.63 -15.30
CA ARG A 135 -4.60 1.50 -16.44
C ARG A 135 -4.69 0.74 -17.75
N ALA A 136 -3.92 -0.34 -17.91
CA ALA A 136 -3.91 -1.18 -19.09
C ALA A 136 -5.11 -2.16 -19.16
N LEU A 137 -5.90 -2.29 -18.10
CA LEU A 137 -7.07 -3.17 -18.09
C LEU A 137 -8.09 -2.71 -19.13
N PRO A 138 -8.58 -3.58 -20.02
CA PRO A 138 -9.52 -3.22 -21.08
C PRO A 138 -10.80 -2.53 -20.57
N ALA A 139 -11.33 -2.98 -19.44
CA ALA A 139 -12.53 -2.38 -18.84
C ALA A 139 -12.26 -0.97 -18.29
N VAL A 140 -11.07 -0.73 -17.73
CA VAL A 140 -10.63 0.61 -17.27
C VAL A 140 -10.54 1.57 -18.45
N GLN A 141 -9.91 1.15 -19.55
CA GLN A 141 -9.81 1.95 -20.78
C GLN A 141 -11.18 2.21 -21.42
N LYS A 142 -12.01 1.17 -21.54
CA LYS A 142 -13.35 1.28 -22.11
C LYS A 142 -14.25 2.23 -21.31
N ALA A 143 -14.11 2.24 -20.00
CA ALA A 143 -14.87 3.12 -19.11
C ALA A 143 -14.33 4.55 -19.08
N ASN A 144 -13.16 4.83 -19.69
CA ASN A 144 -12.38 6.05 -19.48
C ASN A 144 -12.19 6.36 -17.99
N ALA A 145 -11.92 5.32 -17.18
CA ALA A 145 -11.78 5.45 -15.75
C ALA A 145 -10.47 6.16 -15.39
N VAL A 146 -10.52 7.00 -14.35
CA VAL A 146 -9.33 7.68 -13.81
C VAL A 146 -8.73 6.83 -12.72
N VAL A 147 -7.45 6.45 -12.88
CA VAL A 147 -6.67 5.69 -11.89
C VAL A 147 -5.65 6.60 -11.25
N SER A 148 -5.77 6.81 -9.95
CA SER A 148 -4.91 7.69 -9.16
C SER A 148 -4.44 7.02 -7.87
N MET A 149 -3.33 7.52 -7.31
CA MET A 149 -2.90 7.17 -5.97
C MET A 149 -3.50 8.15 -4.96
N TYR A 150 -3.85 7.66 -3.78
CA TYR A 150 -4.30 8.53 -2.69
C TYR A 150 -3.16 9.39 -2.17
N ASN A 151 -3.50 10.57 -1.69
CA ASN A 151 -2.62 11.44 -0.92
C ASN A 151 -3.12 11.54 0.52
N TYR A 152 -2.20 11.48 1.46
CA TYR A 152 -2.45 11.73 2.86
C TYR A 152 -2.08 13.18 3.18
N ASP A 153 -3.03 13.98 3.61
CA ASP A 153 -2.89 15.41 3.92
C ASP A 153 -3.58 15.81 5.23
N ARG A 154 -3.90 14.82 6.08
CA ARG A 154 -4.56 15.08 7.36
C ARG A 154 -3.60 15.76 8.34
N PRO A 155 -4.08 16.73 9.14
CA PRO A 155 -3.26 17.37 10.15
C PRO A 155 -2.93 16.40 11.29
N SER A 156 -1.69 16.48 11.79
CA SER A 156 -1.30 15.83 13.03
C SER A 156 -2.03 16.47 14.23
N TRP A 157 -1.88 15.91 15.42
CA TRP A 157 -2.47 16.47 16.64
C TRP A 157 -1.97 17.90 16.97
N THR A 158 -0.83 18.31 16.43
CA THR A 158 -0.31 19.68 16.54
C THR A 158 -0.85 20.63 15.47
N GLY A 159 -1.66 20.13 14.54
CA GLY A 159 -2.15 20.88 13.39
C GLY A 159 -1.18 20.92 12.20
N LEU A 160 0.01 20.31 12.30
CA LEU A 160 0.95 20.23 11.20
C LEU A 160 0.39 19.30 10.11
N VAL A 161 0.33 19.79 8.88
CA VAL A 161 0.05 19.00 7.68
C VAL A 161 1.36 18.73 6.96
N TYR A 162 1.64 17.46 6.67
CA TYR A 162 2.79 17.03 5.90
C TYR A 162 2.32 16.08 4.79
N PRO A 163 1.94 16.63 3.61
CA PRO A 163 1.34 15.85 2.55
C PRO A 163 2.29 14.79 2.03
N THR A 164 1.78 13.58 1.84
CA THR A 164 2.55 12.48 1.25
C THR A 164 1.64 11.59 0.42
N GLU A 165 2.18 11.00 -0.64
CA GLU A 165 1.48 9.98 -1.40
C GLU A 165 1.34 8.71 -0.57
N CYS A 166 0.16 8.06 -0.65
CA CYS A 166 -0.10 6.79 0.03
C CYS A 166 0.63 5.63 -0.67
N TYR A 167 1.96 5.76 -0.71
CA TYR A 167 2.90 4.78 -1.20
C TYR A 167 4.01 4.54 -0.18
N PHE A 168 4.16 3.31 0.24
CA PHE A 168 5.11 2.84 1.24
C PHE A 168 5.97 1.75 0.59
N PRO A 169 7.23 2.05 0.21
CA PRO A 169 8.06 1.15 -0.57
C PRO A 169 8.31 -0.21 0.07
N THR A 170 8.41 -1.23 -0.78
CA THR A 170 8.95 -2.54 -0.42
C THR A 170 10.39 -2.40 0.02
N TRP A 171 10.78 -3.13 1.05
CA TRP A 171 12.18 -3.21 1.46
C TRP A 171 12.52 -4.57 2.05
N LYS A 172 13.78 -4.94 1.93
CA LYS A 172 14.40 -6.05 2.65
C LYS A 172 15.87 -5.76 2.89
N VAL A 173 16.39 -6.25 3.99
CA VAL A 173 17.82 -6.27 4.30
C VAL A 173 18.35 -7.65 3.98
N GLU A 174 19.53 -7.74 3.35
CA GLU A 174 20.14 -9.03 3.03
C GLU A 174 20.50 -9.79 4.31
N GLU A 175 20.42 -11.12 4.27
CA GLU A 175 20.60 -11.97 5.43
C GLU A 175 22.02 -11.87 6.02
N ASP A 176 23.00 -11.60 5.17
CA ASP A 176 24.40 -11.43 5.57
C ASP A 176 24.74 -10.01 6.07
N HIS A 177 23.79 -9.08 6.03
CA HIS A 177 23.99 -7.71 6.50
C HIS A 177 24.35 -7.68 8.00
N PHE A 178 25.18 -6.70 8.39
CA PHE A 178 25.69 -6.63 9.77
C PHE A 178 24.59 -6.49 10.83
N THR A 179 23.49 -5.79 10.54
CA THR A 179 22.37 -5.61 11.48
C THR A 179 21.64 -6.92 11.75
N VAL A 180 21.44 -7.75 10.72
CA VAL A 180 20.82 -9.07 10.85
C VAL A 180 21.70 -9.97 11.69
N LYS A 181 23.00 -10.06 11.35
CA LYS A 181 23.98 -10.86 12.08
C LYS A 181 24.11 -10.44 13.55
N ALA A 182 24.15 -9.12 13.80
CA ALA A 182 24.26 -8.60 15.15
C ALA A 182 23.05 -8.98 16.02
N LEU A 183 21.82 -8.85 15.46
CA LEU A 183 20.61 -9.20 16.18
C LEU A 183 20.47 -10.72 16.38
N VAL A 184 20.79 -11.53 15.37
CA VAL A 184 20.80 -13.00 15.49
C VAL A 184 21.79 -13.44 16.58
N ASN A 185 23.03 -12.94 16.57
CA ASN A 185 24.03 -13.26 17.59
C ASN A 185 23.58 -12.83 19.01
N ALA A 186 22.98 -11.65 19.14
CA ALA A 186 22.44 -11.18 20.42
C ALA A 186 21.30 -12.08 20.91
N TYR A 187 20.41 -12.49 20.01
CA TYR A 187 19.32 -13.41 20.32
C TYR A 187 19.85 -14.77 20.79
N GLU A 188 20.79 -15.37 20.05
CA GLU A 188 21.41 -16.64 20.42
C GLU A 188 22.10 -16.56 21.76
N GLY A 189 22.82 -15.46 22.03
CA GLY A 189 23.47 -15.22 23.33
C GLY A 189 22.49 -15.11 24.50
N LEU A 190 21.33 -14.54 24.30
CA LEU A 190 20.30 -14.36 25.32
C LEU A 190 19.43 -15.59 25.55
N PHE A 191 19.04 -16.25 24.47
CA PHE A 191 18.02 -17.31 24.50
C PHE A 191 18.60 -18.72 24.31
N GLY A 192 19.88 -18.85 23.96
CA GLY A 192 20.56 -20.14 23.75
C GLY A 192 20.04 -20.95 22.54
N LYS A 193 19.35 -20.30 21.60
CA LYS A 193 18.80 -20.90 20.37
C LYS A 193 18.79 -19.89 19.24
N ALA A 194 18.81 -20.35 17.99
CA ALA A 194 18.69 -19.49 16.83
C ALA A 194 17.27 -18.90 16.72
N PRO A 195 17.11 -17.61 16.33
CA PRO A 195 15.81 -17.04 16.01
C PRO A 195 15.30 -17.54 14.65
N VAL A 196 14.00 -17.40 14.41
CA VAL A 196 13.46 -17.40 13.06
C VAL A 196 13.77 -16.04 12.43
N VAL A 197 14.32 -16.04 11.21
CA VAL A 197 14.54 -14.82 10.43
C VAL A 197 13.43 -14.74 9.39
N ASP A 198 12.53 -13.74 9.51
CA ASP A 198 11.32 -13.63 8.68
C ASP A 198 11.03 -12.17 8.30
N LYS A 199 9.82 -11.89 7.86
CA LYS A 199 9.31 -10.61 7.36
C LYS A 199 7.94 -10.31 7.91
N TRP A 200 7.57 -9.03 7.88
CA TRP A 200 6.17 -8.65 8.09
C TRP A 200 5.34 -8.86 6.83
N THR A 201 4.10 -9.27 7.02
CA THR A 201 3.10 -9.36 5.95
C THR A 201 2.36 -8.03 5.73
N PHE A 202 2.46 -7.12 6.70
CA PHE A 202 1.91 -5.76 6.68
C PHE A 202 3.04 -4.72 6.55
N SER A 203 2.68 -3.47 6.29
CA SER A 203 3.64 -2.37 6.22
C SER A 203 3.92 -1.79 7.61
N THR A 204 5.15 -1.33 7.80
CA THR A 204 5.64 -0.73 9.03
C THR A 204 6.36 0.59 8.74
N ASN A 205 6.83 1.26 9.77
CA ASN A 205 7.72 2.44 9.63
C ASN A 205 8.95 2.18 8.74
N GLY A 206 9.34 0.92 8.55
CA GLY A 206 10.45 0.53 7.69
C GLY A 206 10.28 0.93 6.23
N GLY A 207 9.03 1.07 5.75
CA GLY A 207 8.75 1.60 4.41
C GLY A 207 9.31 3.02 4.22
N SER A 208 9.15 3.89 5.21
CA SER A 208 9.73 5.24 5.19
C SER A 208 11.23 5.23 5.49
N ILE A 209 11.70 4.44 6.44
CA ILE A 209 13.10 4.45 6.90
C ILE A 209 14.01 3.77 5.87
N MET A 210 13.78 2.50 5.57
CA MET A 210 14.60 1.73 4.64
C MET A 210 14.13 1.93 3.20
N GLY A 211 12.82 1.83 2.96
CA GLY A 211 12.28 1.87 1.61
C GLY A 211 12.50 3.21 0.89
N ARG A 212 12.32 4.35 1.59
CA ARG A 212 12.54 5.69 1.00
C ARG A 212 13.95 6.20 1.19
N HIS A 213 14.55 5.98 2.37
CA HIS A 213 15.82 6.66 2.75
C HIS A 213 17.02 5.73 2.81
N GLY A 214 16.85 4.43 2.58
CA GLY A 214 17.94 3.46 2.54
C GLY A 214 18.63 3.24 3.90
N ILE A 215 18.02 3.64 5.01
CA ILE A 215 18.54 3.42 6.35
C ILE A 215 18.14 2.00 6.77
N PRO A 216 19.11 1.11 7.11
CA PRO A 216 18.80 -0.27 7.45
C PRO A 216 17.81 -0.38 8.62
N VAL A 217 16.79 -1.24 8.48
CA VAL A 217 15.82 -1.55 9.53
C VAL A 217 15.87 -3.03 9.84
N ILE A 218 15.85 -3.37 11.11
CA ILE A 218 15.72 -4.74 11.60
C ILE A 218 14.60 -4.79 12.64
N GLY A 219 13.82 -5.85 12.66
CA GLY A 219 12.69 -6.00 13.56
C GLY A 219 12.95 -6.94 14.72
N PHE A 220 12.50 -6.52 15.90
CA PHE A 220 12.42 -7.34 17.11
C PHE A 220 11.40 -6.76 18.07
N GLY A 221 10.25 -7.46 18.30
CA GLY A 221 9.19 -7.02 19.19
C GLY A 221 8.17 -8.11 19.50
#